data_64ba3503d426b0d1bc66ac85440807b6
#
_entry.id   64ba3503d426b0d1bc66ac85440807b6
#
_cell.length_a   1.000
_cell.length_b   1.000
_cell.length_c   1.000
_cell.angle_alpha   90.00
_cell.angle_beta   90.00
_cell.angle_gamma   90.00
#
_symmetry.space_group_name_H-M   'P 1'
#
loop_
_entity.id
_entity.type
_entity.pdbx_description
1 polymer ?
#
loop_
_entity_poly.entity_id
_entity_poly.type
_entity_poly.pdbx_seq_one_letter_code
_entity_poly.pdbx_strand_id
1 'polypeptide(L)'
;MEVVQSSVLGRLLLPVWLWLRARYEYSLLARVLRGIAQAWSRACAGSVLIQFVTREGCLSKAWKDSGLCRILTFLLSIPTILLQKLYGACREAFENSVAARIVFAVVEETPLAVAWLMLVIMVIPFKYWNNAYSFAGFLLCFLLAVASGMRKRNFRLDLAFLGPWIVAFGAMILVAWPLSAYPSLSTRFLLYYVTCMLCVVVIVSTVETWRQLTRLMAFSSLALLVMSLAGLYQRIQGVEVNPSYVDMNLNKGMPGRVWSFYENPNTFAEVLLLLIPVAIAYMLCSKGWLGRFLGFFSAAVGCVAMAMTYSRASWVGLAFAAVVFVVLWNRKLIPFGILAALVVLAILPDTVFNRILTIFNTSDTSTNSRFPLYQAAGEFLQQRPVLGAGLGSDAVRQAIGDLNLFHGKDHFVHCHNIYLQVWCETGLVGVISFVGGILWTFKKGCRAVARATCDPVVRMTILGGAAALMGTMVCGLADYIWNYPRVMLIFWFVCALTLAGIRLAARQDGEETSAPVSE
;
A
#
# COMPACT_ATOMS: atom_id res chain seq x y z
N MET A 1 22.52 -23.90 7.10
CA MET A 1 23.96 -23.82 7.43
C MET A 1 24.74 -24.97 6.83
N GLU A 2 24.28 -26.20 6.87
CA GLU A 2 24.98 -27.40 6.31
C GLU A 2 25.34 -27.29 4.82
N VAL A 3 24.43 -26.75 3.98
CA VAL A 3 24.69 -26.59 2.53
C VAL A 3 25.79 -25.54 2.24
N VAL A 4 25.97 -24.54 3.10
CA VAL A 4 27.04 -23.53 2.96
C VAL A 4 28.38 -24.11 3.43
N GLN A 5 28.37 -24.99 4.43
CA GLN A 5 29.57 -25.65 4.93
C GLN A 5 30.09 -26.74 3.98
N SER A 6 29.25 -27.31 3.15
CA SER A 6 29.65 -28.35 2.17
C SER A 6 30.20 -27.79 0.85
N SER A 7 29.94 -26.51 0.54
CA SER A 7 30.46 -25.89 -0.69
C SER A 7 31.94 -25.48 -0.57
N VAL A 8 32.70 -25.57 -1.65
CA VAL A 8 34.12 -25.16 -1.70
C VAL A 8 34.27 -23.68 -1.30
N LEU A 9 33.41 -22.81 -1.79
CA LEU A 9 33.37 -21.40 -1.43
C LEU A 9 33.05 -21.20 0.07
N GLY A 10 32.12 -21.99 0.63
CA GLY A 10 31.77 -21.94 2.04
C GLY A 10 32.95 -22.33 2.93
N ARG A 11 33.73 -23.35 2.56
CA ARG A 11 34.92 -23.79 3.31
C ARG A 11 36.04 -22.72 3.31
N LEU A 12 36.17 -21.96 2.23
CA LEU A 12 37.18 -20.89 2.13
C LEU A 12 36.74 -19.61 2.83
N LEU A 13 35.47 -19.22 2.69
CA LEU A 13 34.98 -17.94 3.20
C LEU A 13 34.51 -17.98 4.66
N LEU A 14 34.06 -19.15 5.16
CA LEU A 14 33.57 -19.29 6.52
C LEU A 14 34.63 -19.00 7.59
N PRO A 15 35.89 -19.52 7.50
CA PRO A 15 36.93 -19.19 8.46
C PRO A 15 37.27 -17.69 8.46
N VAL A 16 37.35 -17.08 7.27
CA VAL A 16 37.61 -15.64 7.13
C VAL A 16 36.46 -14.83 7.75
N TRP A 17 35.22 -15.23 7.49
CA TRP A 17 34.04 -14.60 8.10
C TRP A 17 34.03 -14.74 9.62
N LEU A 18 34.31 -15.91 10.16
CA LEU A 18 34.37 -16.15 11.61
C LEU A 18 35.50 -15.34 12.26
N TRP A 19 36.66 -15.25 11.62
CA TRP A 19 37.78 -14.43 12.08
C TRP A 19 37.41 -12.93 12.05
N LEU A 20 36.84 -12.43 10.97
CA LEU A 20 36.36 -11.04 10.86
C LEU A 20 35.30 -10.74 11.91
N ARG A 21 34.35 -11.65 12.12
CA ARG A 21 33.30 -11.51 13.14
C ARG A 21 33.88 -11.44 14.55
N ALA A 22 34.82 -12.32 14.88
CA ALA A 22 35.49 -12.30 16.19
C ALA A 22 36.26 -10.99 16.42
N ARG A 23 37.02 -10.52 15.40
CA ARG A 23 37.70 -9.23 15.46
C ARG A 23 36.73 -8.05 15.58
N TYR A 24 35.63 -8.08 14.86
CA TYR A 24 34.59 -7.05 14.95
C TYR A 24 33.97 -6.99 16.34
N GLU A 25 33.67 -8.10 16.99
CA GLU A 25 33.04 -8.13 18.33
C GLU A 25 33.87 -7.42 19.39
N TYR A 26 35.21 -7.44 19.29
CA TYR A 26 36.13 -6.76 20.19
C TYR A 26 36.57 -5.38 19.70
N SER A 27 36.16 -4.95 18.52
CA SER A 27 36.59 -3.67 17.95
C SER A 27 35.97 -2.47 18.67
N LEU A 28 36.69 -1.33 18.61
CA LEU A 28 36.16 -0.05 19.08
C LEU A 28 34.84 0.30 18.39
N LEU A 29 34.73 0.02 17.09
CA LEU A 29 33.54 0.25 16.30
C LEU A 29 32.34 -0.54 16.86
N ALA A 30 32.50 -1.81 17.19
CA ALA A 30 31.43 -2.62 17.76
C ALA A 30 31.03 -2.14 19.18
N ARG A 31 31.96 -1.63 19.95
CA ARG A 31 31.66 -1.02 21.26
C ARG A 31 30.85 0.27 21.11
N VAL A 32 31.26 1.15 20.22
CA VAL A 32 30.54 2.40 19.92
C VAL A 32 29.13 2.09 19.38
N LEU A 33 29.00 1.19 18.41
CA LEU A 33 27.70 0.82 17.84
C LEU A 33 26.78 0.17 18.88
N ARG A 34 27.31 -0.68 19.77
CA ARG A 34 26.54 -1.23 20.90
C ARG A 34 26.10 -0.15 21.88
N GLY A 35 26.98 0.80 22.20
CA GLY A 35 26.67 1.96 23.05
C GLY A 35 25.52 2.80 22.45
N ILE A 36 25.63 3.14 21.18
CA ILE A 36 24.56 3.85 20.43
C ILE A 36 23.26 3.05 20.44
N ALA A 37 23.31 1.75 20.16
CA ALA A 37 22.12 0.89 20.15
C ALA A 37 21.45 0.79 21.52
N GLN A 38 22.25 0.75 22.60
CA GLN A 38 21.73 0.73 23.98
C GLN A 38 21.13 2.08 24.38
N ALA A 39 21.80 3.20 24.04
CA ALA A 39 21.27 4.54 24.29
C ALA A 39 19.95 4.77 23.54
N TRP A 40 19.91 4.37 22.27
CA TRP A 40 18.70 4.40 21.45
C TRP A 40 17.59 3.52 22.02
N SER A 41 17.92 2.31 22.47
CA SER A 41 16.95 1.41 23.10
C SER A 41 16.34 2.01 24.37
N ARG A 42 17.15 2.67 25.21
CA ARG A 42 16.68 3.38 26.41
C ARG A 42 15.80 4.58 26.07
N ALA A 43 16.21 5.40 25.10
CA ALA A 43 15.42 6.52 24.60
C ALA A 43 14.07 6.06 24.05
N CYS A 44 14.04 4.96 23.30
CA CYS A 44 12.81 4.36 22.77
C CYS A 44 11.89 3.83 23.88
N ALA A 45 12.45 3.17 24.91
CA ALA A 45 11.66 2.64 26.02
C ALA A 45 10.97 3.74 26.84
N GLY A 46 11.62 4.92 26.97
CA GLY A 46 11.06 6.11 27.64
C GLY A 46 10.19 6.99 26.72
N SER A 47 10.15 6.74 25.44
CA SER A 47 9.45 7.59 24.48
C SER A 47 7.92 7.44 24.59
N VAL A 48 7.25 8.56 24.89
CA VAL A 48 5.78 8.66 24.89
C VAL A 48 5.19 8.29 23.53
N LEU A 49 5.86 8.67 22.44
CA LEU A 49 5.43 8.36 21.07
C LEU A 49 5.46 6.85 20.80
N ILE A 50 6.54 6.16 21.20
CA ILE A 50 6.62 4.69 21.01
C ILE A 50 5.61 3.97 21.89
N GLN A 51 5.44 4.40 23.13
CA GLN A 51 4.40 3.86 24.00
C GLN A 51 3.00 4.08 23.42
N PHE A 52 2.73 5.27 22.86
CA PHE A 52 1.46 5.55 22.19
C PHE A 52 1.23 4.64 20.97
N VAL A 53 2.25 4.41 20.15
CA VAL A 53 2.17 3.57 18.94
C VAL A 53 2.02 2.08 19.28
N THR A 54 2.65 1.60 20.35
CA THR A 54 2.63 0.17 20.72
C THR A 54 1.49 -0.20 21.68
N ARG A 55 0.88 0.76 22.39
CA ARG A 55 -0.28 0.51 23.26
C ARG A 55 -1.55 0.26 22.45
N GLU A 56 -2.43 -0.61 22.97
CA GLU A 56 -3.78 -0.76 22.44
C GLU A 56 -4.58 0.52 22.67
N GLY A 57 -5.16 1.05 21.59
CA GLY A 57 -6.04 2.21 21.69
C GLY A 57 -7.43 1.79 22.19
N CYS A 58 -8.00 2.54 23.12
CA CYS A 58 -9.37 2.33 23.59
C CYS A 58 -10.39 2.28 22.45
N LEU A 59 -10.18 3.06 21.40
CA LEU A 59 -11.05 3.09 20.22
C LEU A 59 -11.11 1.76 19.47
N SER A 60 -10.00 1.00 19.39
CA SER A 60 -9.99 -0.31 18.72
C SER A 60 -10.84 -1.33 19.48
N LYS A 61 -10.78 -1.32 20.82
CA LYS A 61 -11.59 -2.19 21.67
C LYS A 61 -13.06 -1.77 21.60
N ALA A 62 -13.34 -0.48 21.80
CA ALA A 62 -14.68 0.07 21.71
C ALA A 62 -15.35 -0.22 20.35
N TRP A 63 -14.59 -0.19 19.24
CA TRP A 63 -15.11 -0.52 17.92
C TRP A 63 -15.50 -2.00 17.81
N LYS A 64 -14.63 -2.93 18.21
CA LYS A 64 -14.92 -4.38 18.17
C LYS A 64 -16.17 -4.72 18.99
N ASP A 65 -16.34 -4.08 20.14
CA ASP A 65 -17.44 -4.32 21.07
C ASP A 65 -18.71 -3.55 20.72
N SER A 66 -18.65 -2.62 19.74
CA SER A 66 -19.75 -1.74 19.39
C SER A 66 -20.91 -2.47 18.72
N GLY A 67 -22.15 -2.06 19.05
CA GLY A 67 -23.35 -2.53 18.37
C GLY A 67 -23.33 -2.19 16.86
N LEU A 68 -22.79 -1.01 16.50
CA LEU A 68 -22.68 -0.59 15.10
C LEU A 68 -21.79 -1.54 14.28
N CYS A 69 -20.61 -1.92 14.78
CA CYS A 69 -19.74 -2.88 14.10
C CYS A 69 -20.45 -4.23 13.88
N ARG A 70 -21.17 -4.72 14.90
CA ARG A 70 -21.94 -5.96 14.81
C ARG A 70 -23.08 -5.88 13.79
N ILE A 71 -23.84 -4.80 13.78
CA ILE A 71 -24.95 -4.58 12.82
C ILE A 71 -24.39 -4.53 11.39
N LEU A 72 -23.35 -3.71 11.13
CA LEU A 72 -22.76 -3.59 9.80
C LEU A 72 -22.15 -4.91 9.31
N THR A 73 -21.44 -5.64 10.17
CA THR A 73 -20.91 -6.97 9.86
C THR A 73 -22.03 -7.97 9.54
N PHE A 74 -23.13 -7.94 10.31
CA PHE A 74 -24.30 -8.77 10.04
C PHE A 74 -24.93 -8.44 8.69
N LEU A 75 -25.21 -7.17 8.42
CA LEU A 75 -25.81 -6.73 7.16
C LEU A 75 -24.97 -7.14 5.94
N LEU A 76 -23.67 -6.90 5.99
CA LEU A 76 -22.75 -7.27 4.93
C LEU A 76 -22.63 -8.80 4.76
N SER A 77 -22.85 -9.56 5.83
CA SER A 77 -22.76 -11.02 5.81
C SER A 77 -24.10 -11.72 5.48
N ILE A 78 -25.22 -11.00 5.31
CA ILE A 78 -26.52 -11.59 4.99
C ILE A 78 -26.44 -12.58 3.81
N PRO A 79 -25.80 -12.25 2.66
CA PRO A 79 -25.70 -13.18 1.54
C PRO A 79 -25.00 -14.49 1.94
N THR A 80 -23.90 -14.40 2.71
CA THR A 80 -23.18 -15.58 3.21
C THR A 80 -24.05 -16.42 4.17
N ILE A 81 -24.80 -15.77 5.06
CA ILE A 81 -25.69 -16.45 6.01
C ILE A 81 -26.80 -17.21 5.28
N LEU A 82 -27.36 -16.60 4.22
CA LEU A 82 -28.36 -17.27 3.38
C LEU A 82 -27.77 -18.50 2.68
N LEU A 83 -26.56 -18.38 2.12
CA LEU A 83 -25.87 -19.52 1.50
C LEU A 83 -25.51 -20.62 2.53
N GLN A 84 -25.14 -20.26 3.76
CA GLN A 84 -24.89 -21.23 4.85
C GLN A 84 -26.18 -21.99 5.20
N LYS A 85 -27.33 -21.33 5.26
CA LYS A 85 -28.62 -21.99 5.49
C LYS A 85 -28.98 -22.94 4.33
N LEU A 86 -28.81 -22.48 3.07
CA LEU A 86 -29.05 -23.31 1.88
C LEU A 86 -28.14 -24.54 1.87
N TYR A 87 -26.84 -24.36 2.16
CA TYR A 87 -25.90 -25.48 2.27
C TYR A 87 -26.33 -26.47 3.35
N GLY A 88 -26.71 -25.97 4.54
CA GLY A 88 -27.17 -26.83 5.63
C GLY A 88 -28.43 -27.65 5.26
N ALA A 89 -29.37 -27.06 4.50
CA ALA A 89 -30.58 -27.73 4.05
C ALA A 89 -30.33 -28.79 2.95
N CYS A 90 -29.32 -28.58 2.10
CA CYS A 90 -29.03 -29.42 0.93
C CYS A 90 -27.65 -30.11 1.03
N ARG A 91 -27.13 -30.31 2.23
CA ARG A 91 -25.75 -30.75 2.48
C ARG A 91 -25.37 -32.02 1.70
N GLU A 92 -26.20 -33.05 1.77
CA GLU A 92 -25.94 -34.34 1.08
C GLU A 92 -25.86 -34.16 -0.44
N ALA A 93 -26.72 -33.34 -1.02
CA ALA A 93 -26.69 -33.06 -2.45
C ALA A 93 -25.40 -32.34 -2.87
N PHE A 94 -24.93 -31.38 -2.07
CA PHE A 94 -23.69 -30.67 -2.33
C PHE A 94 -22.45 -31.56 -2.15
N GLU A 95 -22.37 -32.35 -1.08
CA GLU A 95 -21.22 -33.22 -0.79
C GLU A 95 -21.09 -34.38 -1.80
N ASN A 96 -22.21 -34.89 -2.33
CA ASN A 96 -22.22 -35.95 -3.33
C ASN A 96 -22.01 -35.45 -4.77
N SER A 97 -22.18 -34.16 -5.03
CA SER A 97 -22.03 -33.57 -6.36
C SER A 97 -20.55 -33.32 -6.71
N VAL A 98 -20.08 -33.88 -7.83
CA VAL A 98 -18.75 -33.61 -8.38
C VAL A 98 -18.62 -32.14 -8.79
N ALA A 99 -19.68 -31.58 -9.42
CA ALA A 99 -19.69 -30.17 -9.81
C ALA A 99 -19.56 -29.24 -8.59
N ALA A 100 -20.28 -29.54 -7.49
CA ALA A 100 -20.16 -28.74 -6.27
C ALA A 100 -18.76 -28.82 -5.67
N ARG A 101 -18.11 -29.99 -5.68
CA ARG A 101 -16.71 -30.12 -5.21
C ARG A 101 -15.73 -29.27 -6.01
N ILE A 102 -15.87 -29.22 -7.34
CA ILE A 102 -15.04 -28.36 -8.20
C ILE A 102 -15.30 -26.87 -7.88
N VAL A 103 -16.55 -26.47 -7.76
CA VAL A 103 -16.93 -25.10 -7.40
C VAL A 103 -16.33 -24.72 -6.05
N PHE A 104 -16.45 -25.57 -5.02
CA PHE A 104 -15.87 -25.29 -3.71
C PHE A 104 -14.34 -25.16 -3.74
N ALA A 105 -13.64 -26.00 -4.52
CA ALA A 105 -12.19 -25.89 -4.66
C ALA A 105 -11.77 -24.55 -5.28
N VAL A 106 -12.52 -24.03 -6.25
CA VAL A 106 -12.27 -22.72 -6.86
C VAL A 106 -12.58 -21.58 -5.90
N VAL A 107 -13.70 -21.67 -5.19
CA VAL A 107 -14.19 -20.61 -4.28
C VAL A 107 -13.30 -20.49 -3.04
N GLU A 108 -12.77 -21.59 -2.52
CA GLU A 108 -11.83 -21.59 -1.38
C GLU A 108 -10.50 -20.92 -1.71
N GLU A 109 -10.12 -20.84 -2.99
CA GLU A 109 -8.92 -20.15 -3.48
C GLU A 109 -9.19 -18.68 -3.92
N THR A 110 -10.22 -18.02 -3.37
CA THR A 110 -10.49 -16.60 -3.62
C THR A 110 -9.25 -15.70 -3.52
N PRO A 111 -8.33 -15.86 -2.52
CA PRO A 111 -7.10 -15.05 -2.47
C PRO A 111 -6.19 -15.24 -3.71
N LEU A 112 -6.20 -16.42 -4.33
CA LEU A 112 -5.46 -16.66 -5.57
C LEU A 112 -6.13 -15.95 -6.75
N ALA A 113 -7.47 -15.96 -6.82
CA ALA A 113 -8.21 -15.19 -7.83
C ALA A 113 -7.91 -13.69 -7.72
N VAL A 114 -7.84 -13.14 -6.50
CA VAL A 114 -7.42 -11.75 -6.26
C VAL A 114 -5.98 -11.52 -6.73
N ALA A 115 -5.05 -12.45 -6.47
CA ALA A 115 -3.66 -12.32 -6.90
C ALA A 115 -3.54 -12.23 -8.42
N TRP A 116 -4.24 -13.09 -9.16
CA TRP A 116 -4.30 -13.04 -10.62
C TRP A 116 -4.96 -11.77 -11.14
N LEU A 117 -6.09 -11.37 -10.56
CA LEU A 117 -6.78 -10.15 -10.95
C LEU A 117 -5.87 -8.92 -10.77
N MET A 118 -5.19 -8.82 -9.62
CA MET A 118 -4.26 -7.72 -9.37
C MET A 118 -3.06 -7.73 -10.31
N LEU A 119 -2.49 -8.90 -10.61
CA LEU A 119 -1.43 -9.02 -11.62
C LEU A 119 -1.89 -8.46 -12.96
N VAL A 120 -3.05 -8.89 -13.44
CA VAL A 120 -3.64 -8.44 -14.72
C VAL A 120 -3.87 -6.93 -14.72
N ILE A 121 -4.48 -6.38 -13.66
CA ILE A 121 -4.70 -4.94 -13.50
C ILE A 121 -3.39 -4.15 -13.56
N MET A 122 -2.32 -4.66 -12.96
CA MET A 122 -1.03 -3.97 -12.89
C MET A 122 -0.28 -3.98 -14.22
N VAL A 123 -0.32 -5.10 -14.97
CA VAL A 123 0.57 -5.30 -16.15
C VAL A 123 -0.09 -4.98 -17.50
N ILE A 124 -1.40 -4.84 -17.58
CA ILE A 124 -2.04 -4.47 -18.86
C ILE A 124 -1.80 -2.99 -19.15
N PRO A 125 -1.29 -2.62 -20.33
CA PRO A 125 -1.10 -1.23 -20.71
C PRO A 125 -2.40 -0.41 -20.63
N PHE A 126 -2.28 0.86 -20.25
CA PHE A 126 -3.41 1.75 -19.99
C PHE A 126 -4.42 1.80 -21.16
N LYS A 127 -3.95 1.87 -22.39
CA LYS A 127 -4.80 1.96 -23.58
C LYS A 127 -5.74 0.76 -23.80
N TYR A 128 -5.45 -0.39 -23.18
CA TYR A 128 -6.26 -1.60 -23.28
C TYR A 128 -7.09 -1.86 -22.03
N TRP A 129 -7.01 -1.00 -21.01
CA TRP A 129 -7.67 -1.21 -19.74
C TRP A 129 -8.83 -0.24 -19.52
N ASN A 130 -10.00 -0.78 -19.24
CA ASN A 130 -11.13 -0.02 -18.73
C ASN A 130 -11.31 -0.31 -17.23
N ASN A 131 -11.45 0.74 -16.42
CA ASN A 131 -11.61 0.59 -14.96
C ASN A 131 -12.89 -0.18 -14.58
N ALA A 132 -13.88 -0.27 -15.46
CA ALA A 132 -15.05 -1.15 -15.29
C ALA A 132 -14.65 -2.62 -15.14
N TYR A 133 -13.55 -3.06 -15.75
CA TYR A 133 -13.05 -4.43 -15.60
C TYR A 133 -12.53 -4.68 -14.18
N SER A 134 -11.92 -3.68 -13.55
CA SER A 134 -11.53 -3.76 -12.14
C SER A 134 -12.74 -3.93 -11.25
N PHE A 135 -13.79 -3.16 -11.48
CA PHE A 135 -15.03 -3.27 -10.72
C PHE A 135 -15.69 -4.65 -10.89
N ALA A 136 -15.87 -5.10 -12.14
CA ALA A 136 -16.45 -6.42 -12.43
C ALA A 136 -15.62 -7.56 -11.82
N GLY A 137 -14.27 -7.48 -11.90
CA GLY A 137 -13.36 -8.44 -11.31
C GLY A 137 -13.47 -8.50 -9.79
N PHE A 138 -13.50 -7.34 -9.10
CA PHE A 138 -13.64 -7.32 -7.65
C PHE A 138 -15.06 -7.65 -7.17
N LEU A 139 -16.08 -7.35 -7.95
CA LEU A 139 -17.44 -7.83 -7.68
C LEU A 139 -17.47 -9.37 -7.76
N LEU A 140 -16.85 -9.97 -8.77
CA LEU A 140 -16.71 -11.42 -8.86
C LEU A 140 -15.93 -11.99 -7.67
N CYS A 141 -14.79 -11.41 -7.31
CA CYS A 141 -14.04 -11.82 -6.12
C CYS A 141 -14.86 -11.70 -4.83
N PHE A 142 -15.70 -10.69 -4.70
CA PHE A 142 -16.63 -10.55 -3.58
C PHE A 142 -17.67 -11.68 -3.56
N LEU A 143 -18.26 -12.01 -4.70
CA LEU A 143 -19.18 -13.15 -4.80
C LEU A 143 -18.49 -14.47 -4.47
N LEU A 144 -17.25 -14.69 -4.92
CA LEU A 144 -16.45 -15.84 -4.54
C LEU A 144 -16.19 -15.85 -3.01
N ALA A 145 -15.88 -14.70 -2.40
CA ALA A 145 -15.68 -14.60 -0.96
C ALA A 145 -16.96 -14.94 -0.17
N VAL A 146 -18.12 -14.45 -0.62
CA VAL A 146 -19.43 -14.79 -0.06
C VAL A 146 -19.69 -16.30 -0.17
N ALA A 147 -19.44 -16.89 -1.33
CA ALA A 147 -19.61 -18.31 -1.57
C ALA A 147 -18.60 -19.18 -0.77
N SER A 148 -17.35 -18.71 -0.58
CA SER A 148 -16.35 -19.41 0.25
C SER A 148 -16.78 -19.56 1.70
N GLY A 149 -17.60 -18.65 2.19
CA GLY A 149 -18.20 -18.70 3.52
C GLY A 149 -19.32 -19.72 3.68
N MET A 150 -19.84 -20.28 2.58
CA MET A 150 -21.00 -21.17 2.58
C MET A 150 -20.81 -22.44 3.44
N ARG A 151 -19.61 -23.05 3.38
CA ARG A 151 -19.23 -24.24 4.17
C ARG A 151 -18.73 -23.93 5.58
N LYS A 152 -18.41 -22.65 5.85
CA LYS A 152 -17.79 -22.21 7.11
C LYS A 152 -18.85 -21.55 7.99
N ARG A 153 -19.45 -22.29 8.91
CA ARG A 153 -20.58 -21.85 9.77
C ARG A 153 -20.35 -20.48 10.44
N ASN A 154 -19.11 -20.20 10.85
CA ASN A 154 -18.76 -18.98 11.58
C ASN A 154 -18.13 -17.91 10.69
N PHE A 155 -18.06 -18.13 9.37
CA PHE A 155 -17.50 -17.12 8.48
C PHE A 155 -18.42 -15.90 8.41
N ARG A 156 -17.81 -14.72 8.59
CA ARG A 156 -18.44 -13.41 8.41
C ARG A 156 -17.45 -12.50 7.69
N LEU A 157 -17.96 -11.57 6.90
CA LEU A 157 -17.14 -10.53 6.31
C LEU A 157 -16.69 -9.58 7.41
N ASP A 158 -15.37 -9.48 7.61
CA ASP A 158 -14.77 -8.93 8.82
C ASP A 158 -14.55 -7.42 8.78
N LEU A 159 -15.50 -6.64 9.32
CA LEU A 159 -15.37 -5.20 9.49
C LEU A 159 -14.63 -4.79 10.78
N ALA A 160 -14.51 -5.69 11.74
CA ALA A 160 -13.86 -5.37 13.02
C ALA A 160 -12.36 -5.08 12.83
N PHE A 161 -11.71 -5.80 11.89
CA PHE A 161 -10.30 -5.59 11.54
C PHE A 161 -10.07 -4.39 10.64
N LEU A 162 -11.05 -3.95 9.85
CA LEU A 162 -10.96 -2.69 9.09
C LEU A 162 -10.84 -1.47 10.01
N GLY A 163 -11.48 -1.54 11.17
CA GLY A 163 -11.48 -0.48 12.16
C GLY A 163 -12.45 0.67 11.86
N PRO A 164 -12.72 1.53 12.86
CA PRO A 164 -13.72 2.55 12.76
C PRO A 164 -13.43 3.58 11.67
N TRP A 165 -12.16 3.93 11.47
CA TRP A 165 -11.76 4.98 10.54
C TRP A 165 -11.95 4.58 9.07
N ILE A 166 -11.56 3.37 8.68
CA ILE A 166 -11.75 2.90 7.29
C ILE A 166 -13.24 2.71 7.00
N VAL A 167 -14.01 2.21 7.98
CA VAL A 167 -15.48 2.08 7.85
C VAL A 167 -16.13 3.46 7.75
N ALA A 168 -15.69 4.43 8.57
CA ALA A 168 -16.19 5.80 8.50
C ALA A 168 -15.83 6.46 7.15
N PHE A 169 -14.64 6.22 6.61
CA PHE A 169 -14.27 6.70 5.28
C PHE A 169 -15.17 6.10 4.21
N GLY A 170 -15.41 4.78 4.24
CA GLY A 170 -16.36 4.12 3.33
C GLY A 170 -17.78 4.71 3.44
N ALA A 171 -18.26 4.99 4.65
CA ALA A 171 -19.54 5.65 4.86
C ALA A 171 -19.57 7.07 4.28
N MET A 172 -18.48 7.84 4.44
CA MET A 172 -18.39 9.19 3.87
C MET A 172 -18.37 9.20 2.35
N ILE A 173 -17.77 8.18 1.70
CA ILE A 173 -17.86 8.02 0.25
C ILE A 173 -19.32 7.85 -0.18
N LEU A 174 -20.08 6.99 0.52
CA LEU A 174 -21.50 6.76 0.21
C LEU A 174 -22.36 7.99 0.50
N VAL A 175 -22.00 8.83 1.47
CA VAL A 175 -22.69 10.09 1.79
C VAL A 175 -22.31 11.21 0.81
N ALA A 176 -21.03 11.33 0.44
CA ALA A 176 -20.53 12.39 -0.43
C ALA A 176 -21.09 12.30 -1.86
N TRP A 177 -21.44 11.10 -2.33
CA TRP A 177 -22.02 10.93 -3.65
C TRP A 177 -23.41 11.57 -3.82
N PRO A 178 -24.45 11.23 -3.03
CA PRO A 178 -25.78 11.83 -3.17
C PRO A 178 -25.83 13.30 -2.76
N LEU A 179 -24.91 13.74 -1.90
CA LEU A 179 -24.81 15.14 -1.47
C LEU A 179 -23.87 15.97 -2.37
N SER A 180 -23.32 15.37 -3.41
CA SER A 180 -22.49 16.08 -4.41
C SER A 180 -23.31 17.14 -5.14
N ALA A 181 -22.70 18.31 -5.38
CA ALA A 181 -23.26 19.31 -6.29
C ALA A 181 -23.30 18.82 -7.75
N TYR A 182 -22.48 17.79 -8.09
CA TYR A 182 -22.31 17.22 -9.43
C TYR A 182 -22.38 15.69 -9.38
N PRO A 183 -23.56 15.07 -9.11
CA PRO A 183 -23.67 13.63 -8.93
C PRO A 183 -23.26 12.83 -10.18
N SER A 184 -23.54 13.34 -11.38
CA SER A 184 -23.16 12.70 -12.65
C SER A 184 -21.64 12.57 -12.81
N LEU A 185 -20.87 13.58 -12.41
CA LEU A 185 -19.40 13.56 -12.42
C LEU A 185 -18.84 12.65 -11.32
N SER A 186 -19.53 12.55 -10.20
CA SER A 186 -19.12 11.75 -9.04
C SER A 186 -19.40 10.24 -9.19
N THR A 187 -20.35 9.84 -10.02
CA THR A 187 -20.81 8.44 -10.13
C THR A 187 -19.70 7.48 -10.55
N ARG A 188 -18.86 7.84 -11.52
CA ARG A 188 -17.76 6.96 -11.93
C ARG A 188 -16.70 6.81 -10.82
N PHE A 189 -16.46 7.86 -10.03
CA PHE A 189 -15.54 7.81 -8.90
C PHE A 189 -16.10 6.98 -7.76
N LEU A 190 -17.41 7.02 -7.53
CA LEU A 190 -18.07 6.09 -6.60
C LEU A 190 -17.73 4.63 -6.94
N LEU A 191 -17.82 4.23 -8.21
CA LEU A 191 -17.45 2.88 -8.63
C LEU A 191 -15.98 2.55 -8.34
N TYR A 192 -15.08 3.52 -8.51
CA TYR A 192 -13.66 3.32 -8.18
C TYR A 192 -13.45 3.13 -6.69
N TYR A 193 -14.07 3.95 -5.85
CA TYR A 193 -14.02 3.79 -4.39
C TYR A 193 -14.66 2.48 -3.92
N VAL A 194 -15.81 2.12 -4.47
CA VAL A 194 -16.46 0.84 -4.16
C VAL A 194 -15.57 -0.34 -4.55
N THR A 195 -14.92 -0.30 -5.72
CA THR A 195 -13.94 -1.32 -6.13
C THR A 195 -12.82 -1.47 -5.11
N CYS A 196 -12.28 -0.36 -4.61
CA CYS A 196 -11.25 -0.37 -3.58
C CYS A 196 -11.75 -0.95 -2.26
N MET A 197 -12.96 -0.60 -1.83
CA MET A 197 -13.55 -1.14 -0.61
C MET A 197 -13.86 -2.64 -0.73
N LEU A 198 -14.34 -3.10 -1.90
CA LEU A 198 -14.49 -4.53 -2.19
C LEU A 198 -13.16 -5.27 -2.09
N CYS A 199 -12.08 -4.71 -2.67
CA CYS A 199 -10.73 -5.26 -2.56
C CYS A 199 -10.33 -5.45 -1.10
N VAL A 200 -10.51 -4.41 -0.26
CA VAL A 200 -10.15 -4.45 1.16
C VAL A 200 -10.97 -5.51 1.90
N VAL A 201 -12.29 -5.51 1.74
CA VAL A 201 -13.19 -6.44 2.43
C VAL A 201 -12.88 -7.89 2.02
N VAL A 202 -12.70 -8.15 0.72
CA VAL A 202 -12.41 -9.51 0.22
C VAL A 202 -11.09 -10.02 0.78
N ILE A 203 -10.00 -9.26 0.67
CA ILE A 203 -8.68 -9.72 1.13
C ILE A 203 -8.68 -9.93 2.65
N VAL A 204 -9.17 -8.96 3.42
CA VAL A 204 -9.18 -9.05 4.89
C VAL A 204 -10.05 -10.21 5.37
N SER A 205 -11.15 -10.53 4.67
CA SER A 205 -12.06 -11.61 5.08
C SER A 205 -11.61 -13.01 4.65
N THR A 206 -10.95 -13.14 3.48
CA THR A 206 -10.64 -14.45 2.88
C THR A 206 -9.22 -14.96 3.10
N VAL A 207 -8.26 -14.09 3.40
CA VAL A 207 -6.87 -14.50 3.68
C VAL A 207 -6.79 -15.13 5.07
N GLU A 208 -6.59 -16.44 5.14
CA GLU A 208 -6.58 -17.23 6.38
C GLU A 208 -5.21 -17.81 6.72
N THR A 209 -4.25 -17.79 5.78
CA THR A 209 -2.95 -18.44 5.95
C THR A 209 -1.80 -17.57 5.46
N TRP A 210 -0.61 -17.76 6.06
CA TRP A 210 0.62 -17.12 5.59
C TRP A 210 0.97 -17.50 4.13
N ARG A 211 0.56 -18.69 3.66
CA ARG A 211 0.78 -19.12 2.26
C ARG A 211 0.02 -18.24 1.27
N GLN A 212 -1.21 -17.85 1.62
CA GLN A 212 -2.01 -16.94 0.80
C GLN A 212 -1.39 -15.54 0.75
N LEU A 213 -0.87 -15.02 1.88
CA LEU A 213 -0.09 -13.76 1.88
C LEU A 213 1.16 -13.86 0.99
N THR A 214 1.88 -14.99 1.09
CA THR A 214 3.07 -15.22 0.25
C THR A 214 2.72 -15.18 -1.24
N ARG A 215 1.61 -15.78 -1.65
CA ARG A 215 1.13 -15.76 -3.05
C ARG A 215 0.79 -14.33 -3.50
N LEU A 216 0.07 -13.56 -2.69
CA LEU A 216 -0.26 -12.16 -3.01
C LEU A 216 1.01 -11.31 -3.17
N MET A 217 2.00 -11.44 -2.28
CA MET A 217 3.28 -10.75 -2.41
C MET A 217 4.08 -11.22 -3.63
N ALA A 218 4.06 -12.52 -3.96
CA ALA A 218 4.75 -13.08 -5.12
C ALA A 218 4.21 -12.51 -6.43
N PHE A 219 2.88 -12.46 -6.58
CA PHE A 219 2.23 -11.89 -7.75
C PHE A 219 2.46 -10.38 -7.86
N SER A 220 2.45 -9.66 -6.73
CA SER A 220 2.81 -8.24 -6.69
C SER A 220 4.26 -8.00 -7.12
N SER A 221 5.19 -8.86 -6.66
CA SER A 221 6.60 -8.81 -7.05
C SER A 221 6.80 -9.12 -8.54
N LEU A 222 6.05 -10.10 -9.07
CA LEU A 222 6.06 -10.42 -10.51
C LEU A 222 5.53 -9.23 -11.33
N ALA A 223 4.43 -8.62 -10.91
CA ALA A 223 3.89 -7.42 -11.56
C ALA A 223 4.92 -6.29 -11.56
N LEU A 224 5.55 -6.03 -10.40
CA LEU A 224 6.61 -5.02 -10.27
C LEU A 224 7.77 -5.29 -11.26
N LEU A 225 8.22 -6.55 -11.36
CA LEU A 225 9.30 -6.92 -12.28
C LEU A 225 8.92 -6.64 -13.74
N VAL A 226 7.74 -7.12 -14.17
CA VAL A 226 7.26 -6.94 -15.55
C VAL A 226 7.13 -5.46 -15.90
N MET A 227 6.51 -4.66 -15.03
CA MET A 227 6.35 -3.22 -15.26
C MET A 227 7.70 -2.50 -15.29
N SER A 228 8.62 -2.87 -14.40
CA SER A 228 9.95 -2.26 -14.35
C SER A 228 10.78 -2.59 -15.58
N LEU A 229 10.75 -3.83 -16.04
CA LEU A 229 11.40 -4.25 -17.30
C LEU A 229 10.81 -3.51 -18.50
N ALA A 230 9.49 -3.31 -18.55
CA ALA A 230 8.87 -2.51 -19.59
C ALA A 230 9.35 -1.05 -19.56
N GLY A 231 9.49 -0.46 -18.37
CA GLY A 231 10.08 0.88 -18.20
C GLY A 231 11.54 0.96 -18.66
N LEU A 232 12.36 -0.06 -18.35
CA LEU A 232 13.73 -0.14 -18.82
C LEU A 232 13.79 -0.31 -20.36
N TYR A 233 12.91 -1.12 -20.91
CA TYR A 233 12.79 -1.28 -22.36
C TYR A 233 12.45 0.06 -23.05
N GLN A 234 11.48 0.82 -22.52
CA GLN A 234 11.20 2.18 -23.01
C GLN A 234 12.46 3.05 -22.98
N ARG A 235 13.27 2.97 -21.93
CA ARG A 235 14.52 3.72 -21.83
C ARG A 235 15.52 3.37 -22.91
N ILE A 236 15.64 2.09 -23.26
CA ILE A 236 16.54 1.60 -24.32
C ILE A 236 16.05 2.04 -25.70
N GLN A 237 14.75 2.04 -25.95
CA GLN A 237 14.15 2.51 -27.20
C GLN A 237 14.26 4.04 -27.40
N GLY A 238 14.55 4.77 -26.33
CA GLY A 238 14.57 6.23 -26.35
C GLY A 238 13.16 6.81 -26.09
N VAL A 239 13.03 7.52 -24.97
CA VAL A 239 11.81 8.22 -24.61
C VAL A 239 12.00 9.70 -24.94
N GLU A 240 11.12 10.27 -25.73
CA GLU A 240 11.11 11.70 -26.01
C GLU A 240 10.88 12.51 -24.73
N VAL A 241 11.56 13.65 -24.64
CA VAL A 241 11.38 14.57 -23.52
C VAL A 241 10.07 15.34 -23.73
N ASN A 242 9.11 15.14 -22.84
CA ASN A 242 7.87 15.92 -22.87
C ASN A 242 8.05 17.20 -22.03
N PRO A 243 8.01 18.40 -22.65
CA PRO A 243 8.18 19.67 -21.94
C PRO A 243 7.14 19.92 -20.84
N SER A 244 5.94 19.30 -20.94
CA SER A 244 4.90 19.40 -19.91
C SER A 244 5.27 18.74 -18.58
N TYR A 245 6.26 17.83 -18.58
CA TYR A 245 6.70 17.12 -17.39
C TYR A 245 8.03 17.61 -16.81
N VAL A 246 8.73 18.51 -17.51
CA VAL A 246 10.10 18.91 -17.17
C VAL A 246 10.34 20.36 -17.51
N ASP A 247 10.82 21.12 -16.55
CA ASP A 247 11.43 22.42 -16.82
C ASP A 247 12.79 22.23 -17.50
N MET A 248 12.83 22.48 -18.80
CA MET A 248 14.04 22.28 -19.62
C MET A 248 15.19 23.22 -19.27
N ASN A 249 14.90 24.39 -18.68
CA ASN A 249 15.92 25.35 -18.27
C ASN A 249 16.69 24.90 -17.04
N LEU A 250 15.97 24.32 -16.07
CA LEU A 250 16.54 23.83 -14.82
C LEU A 250 17.08 22.38 -14.92
N ASN A 251 16.63 21.62 -15.92
CA ASN A 251 16.97 20.19 -16.06
C ASN A 251 17.62 19.91 -17.43
N LYS A 252 18.64 20.70 -17.80
CA LYS A 252 19.38 20.53 -19.06
C LYS A 252 19.96 19.12 -19.15
N GLY A 253 19.79 18.49 -20.31
CA GLY A 253 20.32 17.15 -20.59
C GLY A 253 19.55 15.99 -19.89
N MET A 254 18.45 16.29 -19.18
CA MET A 254 17.62 15.22 -18.62
C MET A 254 16.94 14.46 -19.75
N PRO A 255 17.08 13.12 -19.78
CA PRO A 255 16.43 12.30 -20.79
C PRO A 255 14.92 12.16 -20.52
N GLY A 256 14.18 11.68 -21.52
CA GLY A 256 12.76 11.39 -21.37
C GLY A 256 12.45 10.48 -20.18
N ARG A 257 11.37 10.75 -19.49
CA ARG A 257 10.94 10.05 -18.29
C ARG A 257 10.16 8.79 -18.66
N VAL A 258 10.49 7.65 -18.08
CA VAL A 258 9.79 6.38 -18.34
C VAL A 258 8.46 6.32 -17.60
N TRP A 259 7.42 5.71 -18.20
CA TRP A 259 6.07 5.55 -17.62
C TRP A 259 5.53 4.12 -17.67
N SER A 260 6.26 3.17 -18.31
CA SER A 260 5.85 1.76 -18.44
C SER A 260 4.43 1.62 -19.03
N PHE A 261 3.48 1.08 -18.29
CA PHE A 261 2.09 0.84 -18.71
C PHE A 261 1.11 1.94 -18.25
N TYR A 262 1.58 3.06 -17.66
CA TYR A 262 0.75 4.04 -16.96
C TYR A 262 0.62 5.40 -17.66
N GLU A 263 1.25 5.59 -18.82
CA GLU A 263 1.26 6.85 -19.63
C GLU A 263 1.78 8.10 -18.91
N ASN A 264 1.93 8.07 -17.60
CA ASN A 264 2.45 9.18 -16.81
C ASN A 264 3.58 8.68 -15.89
N PRO A 265 4.77 9.31 -15.94
CA PRO A 265 5.91 8.89 -15.14
C PRO A 265 5.71 9.06 -13.63
N ASN A 266 4.89 10.02 -13.16
CA ASN A 266 4.58 10.13 -11.74
C ASN A 266 3.69 8.98 -11.29
N THR A 267 2.67 8.65 -12.07
CA THR A 267 1.77 7.51 -11.81
C THR A 267 2.54 6.19 -11.73
N PHE A 268 3.48 5.97 -12.65
CA PHE A 268 4.34 4.78 -12.59
C PHE A 268 5.22 4.79 -11.35
N ALA A 269 5.80 5.95 -10.98
CA ALA A 269 6.61 6.08 -9.78
C ALA A 269 5.81 5.81 -8.48
N GLU A 270 4.54 6.19 -8.42
CA GLU A 270 3.65 5.91 -7.29
C GLU A 270 3.36 4.42 -7.13
N VAL A 271 3.20 3.70 -8.25
CA VAL A 271 3.06 2.23 -8.23
C VAL A 271 4.34 1.56 -7.78
N LEU A 272 5.49 2.01 -8.26
CA LEU A 272 6.80 1.52 -7.80
C LEU A 272 6.99 1.75 -6.31
N LEU A 273 6.62 2.93 -5.80
CA LEU A 273 6.68 3.28 -4.38
C LEU A 273 5.85 2.31 -3.51
N LEU A 274 4.66 1.93 -3.97
CA LEU A 274 3.79 0.98 -3.28
C LEU A 274 4.33 -0.45 -3.29
N LEU A 275 4.96 -0.88 -4.38
CA LEU A 275 5.31 -2.30 -4.56
C LEU A 275 6.76 -2.65 -4.19
N ILE A 276 7.72 -1.72 -4.26
CA ILE A 276 9.13 -1.99 -3.91
C ILE A 276 9.27 -2.48 -2.47
N PRO A 277 8.69 -1.83 -1.44
CA PRO A 277 8.78 -2.33 -0.06
C PRO A 277 8.13 -3.70 0.14
N VAL A 278 7.06 -4.01 -0.60
CA VAL A 278 6.40 -5.33 -0.59
C VAL A 278 7.31 -6.40 -1.20
N ALA A 279 8.00 -6.09 -2.31
CA ALA A 279 8.94 -7.02 -2.94
C ALA A 279 10.17 -7.29 -2.06
N ILE A 280 10.69 -6.27 -1.35
CA ILE A 280 11.76 -6.43 -0.35
C ILE A 280 11.28 -7.34 0.78
N ALA A 281 10.06 -7.12 1.30
CA ALA A 281 9.47 -7.97 2.32
C ALA A 281 9.33 -9.42 1.84
N TYR A 282 8.87 -9.62 0.61
CA TYR A 282 8.76 -10.94 -0.01
C TYR A 282 10.12 -11.64 -0.15
N MET A 283 11.16 -10.93 -0.60
CA MET A 283 12.53 -11.43 -0.65
C MET A 283 12.99 -11.95 0.71
N LEU A 284 12.76 -11.17 1.77
CA LEU A 284 13.26 -11.46 3.11
C LEU A 284 12.55 -12.64 3.78
N CYS A 285 11.26 -12.86 3.49
CA CYS A 285 10.48 -13.94 4.12
C CYS A 285 10.36 -15.20 3.28
N SER A 286 10.72 -15.18 2.00
CA SER A 286 10.64 -16.35 1.12
C SER A 286 11.58 -17.46 1.57
N LYS A 287 11.04 -18.69 1.68
CA LYS A 287 11.81 -19.87 2.09
C LYS A 287 12.67 -20.41 0.96
N GLY A 288 12.15 -20.40 -0.29
CA GLY A 288 12.85 -20.91 -1.47
C GLY A 288 13.75 -19.87 -2.15
N TRP A 289 14.81 -20.32 -2.82
CA TRP A 289 15.73 -19.45 -3.56
C TRP A 289 15.02 -18.68 -4.68
N LEU A 290 14.07 -19.32 -5.39
CA LEU A 290 13.32 -18.70 -6.49
C LEU A 290 12.50 -17.49 -6.00
N GLY A 291 11.82 -17.62 -4.85
CA GLY A 291 11.07 -16.51 -4.27
C GLY A 291 11.98 -15.36 -3.83
N ARG A 292 13.14 -15.67 -3.24
CA ARG A 292 14.14 -14.65 -2.89
C ARG A 292 14.70 -13.96 -4.11
N PHE A 293 14.99 -14.71 -5.15
CA PHE A 293 15.46 -14.18 -6.43
C PHE A 293 14.41 -13.26 -7.06
N LEU A 294 13.15 -13.71 -7.17
CA LEU A 294 12.06 -12.89 -7.68
C LEU A 294 11.92 -11.59 -6.90
N GLY A 295 11.87 -11.65 -5.56
CA GLY A 295 11.74 -10.46 -4.73
C GLY A 295 12.93 -9.51 -4.89
N PHE A 296 14.17 -10.04 -4.92
CA PHE A 296 15.39 -9.26 -5.12
C PHE A 296 15.40 -8.55 -6.47
N PHE A 297 15.19 -9.31 -7.55
CA PHE A 297 15.21 -8.73 -8.90
C PHE A 297 14.09 -7.73 -9.11
N SER A 298 12.88 -8.02 -8.61
CA SER A 298 11.76 -7.08 -8.69
C SER A 298 12.09 -5.76 -7.98
N ALA A 299 12.65 -5.82 -6.77
CA ALA A 299 13.01 -4.63 -6.01
C ALA A 299 14.18 -3.87 -6.68
N ALA A 300 15.23 -4.57 -7.11
CA ALA A 300 16.41 -3.96 -7.74
C ALA A 300 16.05 -3.26 -9.06
N VAL A 301 15.37 -3.96 -9.97
CA VAL A 301 14.92 -3.40 -11.25
C VAL A 301 13.88 -2.30 -11.02
N GLY A 302 13.02 -2.46 -10.01
CA GLY A 302 12.07 -1.44 -9.58
C GLY A 302 12.75 -0.15 -9.11
N CYS A 303 13.82 -0.25 -8.33
CA CYS A 303 14.59 0.93 -7.91
C CYS A 303 15.26 1.65 -9.10
N VAL A 304 15.81 0.89 -10.07
CA VAL A 304 16.36 1.47 -11.31
C VAL A 304 15.26 2.17 -12.11
N ALA A 305 14.11 1.52 -12.31
CA ALA A 305 12.97 2.12 -12.98
C ALA A 305 12.47 3.37 -12.24
N MET A 306 12.42 3.35 -10.90
CA MET A 306 12.07 4.51 -10.07
C MET A 306 13.00 5.70 -10.34
N ALA A 307 14.31 5.49 -10.41
CA ALA A 307 15.26 6.54 -10.76
C ALA A 307 14.96 7.14 -12.14
N MET A 308 14.62 6.30 -13.13
CA MET A 308 14.32 6.72 -14.51
C MET A 308 12.96 7.42 -14.67
N THR A 309 12.08 7.39 -13.65
CA THR A 309 10.85 8.20 -13.66
C THR A 309 11.11 9.67 -13.38
N TYR A 310 12.23 10.03 -12.75
CA TYR A 310 12.55 11.39 -12.31
C TYR A 310 11.44 12.05 -11.45
N SER A 311 10.65 11.25 -10.72
CA SER A 311 9.58 11.73 -9.83
C SER A 311 10.12 12.04 -8.44
N ARG A 312 10.34 13.32 -8.15
CA ARG A 312 10.90 13.80 -6.86
C ARG A 312 10.05 13.40 -5.66
N ALA A 313 8.72 13.57 -5.75
CA ALA A 313 7.81 13.23 -4.67
C ALA A 313 7.88 11.73 -4.32
N SER A 314 7.91 10.86 -5.35
CA SER A 314 8.00 9.41 -5.15
C SER A 314 9.37 8.99 -4.64
N TRP A 315 10.47 9.66 -5.00
CA TRP A 315 11.80 9.41 -4.44
C TRP A 315 11.84 9.71 -2.93
N VAL A 316 11.30 10.87 -2.52
CA VAL A 316 11.20 11.23 -1.10
C VAL A 316 10.31 10.23 -0.37
N GLY A 317 9.17 9.84 -0.96
CA GLY A 317 8.29 8.80 -0.43
C GLY A 317 8.99 7.46 -0.24
N LEU A 318 9.77 7.00 -1.25
CA LEU A 318 10.52 5.74 -1.18
C LEU A 318 11.64 5.78 -0.13
N ALA A 319 12.36 6.89 -0.04
CA ALA A 319 13.37 7.09 1.01
C ALA A 319 12.73 7.02 2.40
N PHE A 320 11.58 7.66 2.61
CA PHE A 320 10.84 7.57 3.86
C PHE A 320 10.33 6.15 4.13
N ALA A 321 9.80 5.45 3.11
CA ALA A 321 9.41 4.05 3.22
C ALA A 321 10.58 3.15 3.65
N ALA A 322 11.79 3.37 3.09
CA ALA A 322 12.99 2.65 3.48
C ALA A 322 13.37 2.89 4.94
N VAL A 323 13.29 4.14 5.41
CA VAL A 323 13.52 4.48 6.83
C VAL A 323 12.51 3.76 7.72
N VAL A 324 11.22 3.83 7.41
CA VAL A 324 10.16 3.14 8.16
C VAL A 324 10.41 1.64 8.20
N PHE A 325 10.73 1.03 7.04
CA PHE A 325 11.02 -0.40 6.94
C PHE A 325 12.19 -0.80 7.84
N VAL A 326 13.32 -0.10 7.76
CA VAL A 326 14.53 -0.41 8.54
C VAL A 326 14.30 -0.22 10.04
N VAL A 327 13.63 0.87 10.43
CA VAL A 327 13.30 1.15 11.85
C VAL A 327 12.43 0.04 12.45
N LEU A 328 11.42 -0.41 11.72
CA LEU A 328 10.50 -1.44 12.20
C LEU A 328 11.10 -2.85 12.11
N TRP A 329 11.96 -3.12 11.12
CA TRP A 329 12.59 -4.42 10.94
C TRP A 329 13.76 -4.62 11.89
N ASN A 330 14.78 -3.77 11.80
CA ASN A 330 15.96 -3.83 12.62
C ASN A 330 16.70 -2.48 12.66
N ARG A 331 16.41 -1.70 13.69
CA ARG A 331 17.02 -0.38 13.88
C ARG A 331 18.56 -0.37 13.96
N LYS A 332 19.20 -1.52 14.22
CA LYS A 332 20.66 -1.65 14.20
C LYS A 332 21.25 -1.48 12.80
N LEU A 333 20.41 -1.59 11.75
CA LEU A 333 20.81 -1.39 10.35
C LEU A 333 20.78 0.09 9.93
N ILE A 334 20.29 1.02 10.75
CA ILE A 334 20.23 2.45 10.40
C ILE A 334 21.60 3.01 9.97
N PRO A 335 22.72 2.78 10.71
CA PRO A 335 24.02 3.28 10.26
C PRO A 335 24.45 2.73 8.89
N PHE A 336 24.16 1.45 8.64
CA PHE A 336 24.46 0.84 7.33
C PHE A 336 23.56 1.39 6.24
N GLY A 337 22.30 1.69 6.53
CA GLY A 337 21.36 2.33 5.61
C GLY A 337 21.84 3.75 5.25
N ILE A 338 22.34 4.52 6.21
CA ILE A 338 22.93 5.85 5.96
C ILE A 338 24.16 5.72 5.08
N LEU A 339 25.08 4.80 5.41
CA LEU A 339 26.27 4.56 4.59
C LEU A 339 25.91 4.14 3.17
N ALA A 340 24.96 3.23 3.01
CA ALA A 340 24.47 2.80 1.70
C ALA A 340 23.86 3.98 0.91
N ALA A 341 23.09 4.85 1.57
CA ALA A 341 22.54 6.04 0.93
C ALA A 341 23.63 7.00 0.46
N LEU A 342 24.68 7.22 1.26
CA LEU A 342 25.82 8.05 0.87
C LEU A 342 26.58 7.46 -0.33
N VAL A 343 26.80 6.14 -0.32
CA VAL A 343 27.44 5.45 -1.46
C VAL A 343 26.57 5.57 -2.71
N VAL A 344 25.26 5.35 -2.60
CA VAL A 344 24.35 5.52 -3.74
C VAL A 344 24.41 6.95 -4.28
N LEU A 345 24.35 7.95 -3.42
CA LEU A 345 24.46 9.36 -3.84
C LEU A 345 25.78 9.66 -4.58
N ALA A 346 26.89 9.03 -4.18
CA ALA A 346 28.20 9.22 -4.80
C ALA A 346 28.33 8.59 -6.19
N ILE A 347 27.51 7.57 -6.52
CA ILE A 347 27.56 6.85 -7.80
C ILE A 347 26.40 7.20 -8.74
N LEU A 348 25.48 8.09 -8.31
CA LEU A 348 24.34 8.49 -9.14
C LEU A 348 24.81 9.24 -10.39
N PRO A 349 24.18 9.01 -11.56
CA PRO A 349 24.39 9.84 -12.73
C PRO A 349 24.06 11.32 -12.44
N ASP A 350 24.83 12.24 -13.03
CA ASP A 350 24.66 13.70 -12.82
C ASP A 350 23.21 14.17 -13.05
N THR A 351 22.52 13.60 -14.03
CA THR A 351 21.12 13.95 -14.32
C THR A 351 20.18 13.61 -13.18
N VAL A 352 20.41 12.50 -12.46
CA VAL A 352 19.62 12.09 -11.30
C VAL A 352 20.02 12.93 -10.09
N PHE A 353 21.32 13.13 -9.88
CA PHE A 353 21.83 13.93 -8.77
C PHE A 353 21.35 15.38 -8.85
N ASN A 354 21.48 16.02 -10.01
CA ASN A 354 20.98 17.37 -10.23
C ASN A 354 19.46 17.46 -10.01
N ARG A 355 18.70 16.43 -10.41
CA ARG A 355 17.25 16.38 -10.16
C ARG A 355 16.91 16.31 -8.68
N ILE A 356 17.73 15.63 -7.84
CA ILE A 356 17.58 15.62 -6.38
C ILE A 356 17.80 17.04 -5.82
N LEU A 357 18.81 17.77 -6.30
CA LEU A 357 19.06 19.13 -5.84
C LEU A 357 17.90 20.09 -6.13
N THR A 358 17.13 19.85 -7.22
CA THR A 358 15.93 20.65 -7.51
C THR A 358 14.76 20.42 -6.57
N ILE A 359 14.81 19.42 -5.64
CA ILE A 359 13.76 19.22 -4.63
C ILE A 359 13.61 20.45 -3.73
N PHE A 360 14.72 21.11 -3.42
CA PHE A 360 14.77 22.29 -2.54
C PHE A 360 14.69 23.61 -3.31
N ASN A 361 14.58 23.58 -4.64
CA ASN A 361 14.52 24.79 -5.46
C ASN A 361 13.07 25.28 -5.58
N THR A 362 12.76 26.39 -4.94
CA THR A 362 11.43 27.01 -4.96
C THR A 362 11.11 27.73 -6.28
N SER A 363 12.10 27.98 -7.14
CA SER A 363 11.89 28.61 -8.46
C SER A 363 11.49 27.59 -9.56
N ASP A 364 11.49 26.29 -9.25
CA ASP A 364 11.07 25.25 -10.21
C ASP A 364 9.58 25.41 -10.56
N THR A 365 9.29 25.46 -11.86
CA THR A 365 7.94 25.67 -12.40
C THR A 365 6.93 24.66 -11.89
N SER A 366 7.33 23.40 -11.73
CA SER A 366 6.47 22.33 -11.17
C SER A 366 6.12 22.54 -9.69
N THR A 367 6.96 23.26 -8.94
CA THR A 367 6.67 23.62 -7.53
C THR A 367 5.77 24.85 -7.49
N ASN A 368 6.08 25.86 -8.30
CA ASN A 368 5.32 27.10 -8.33
C ASN A 368 3.90 26.94 -8.90
N SER A 369 3.69 26.03 -9.85
CA SER A 369 2.36 25.76 -10.42
C SER A 369 1.37 25.17 -9.39
N ARG A 370 1.85 24.61 -8.27
CA ARG A 370 1.00 24.04 -7.21
C ARG A 370 0.40 25.10 -6.29
N PHE A 371 1.05 26.24 -6.12
CA PHE A 371 0.59 27.31 -5.23
C PHE A 371 -0.83 27.80 -5.55
N PRO A 372 -1.15 28.16 -6.82
CA PRO A 372 -2.52 28.54 -7.19
C PRO A 372 -3.54 27.43 -6.97
N LEU A 373 -3.13 26.14 -7.12
CA LEU A 373 -4.01 25.00 -6.88
C LEU A 373 -4.35 24.86 -5.38
N TYR A 374 -3.35 25.06 -4.50
CA TYR A 374 -3.55 25.02 -3.05
C TYR A 374 -4.40 26.20 -2.57
N GLN A 375 -4.19 27.37 -3.14
CA GLN A 375 -4.99 28.56 -2.86
C GLN A 375 -6.45 28.33 -3.24
N ALA A 376 -6.73 27.92 -4.48
CA ALA A 376 -8.09 27.64 -4.94
C ALA A 376 -8.79 26.56 -4.10
N ALA A 377 -8.08 25.49 -3.73
CA ALA A 377 -8.58 24.46 -2.84
C ALA A 377 -8.88 25.02 -1.43
N GLY A 378 -8.00 25.87 -0.89
CA GLY A 378 -8.18 26.51 0.40
C GLY A 378 -9.39 27.44 0.45
N GLU A 379 -9.58 28.26 -0.58
CA GLU A 379 -10.73 29.16 -0.75
C GLU A 379 -12.05 28.38 -0.90
N PHE A 380 -12.02 27.26 -1.64
CA PHE A 380 -13.15 26.34 -1.74
C PHE A 380 -13.50 25.73 -0.39
N LEU A 381 -12.51 25.26 0.37
CA LEU A 381 -12.72 24.65 1.68
C LEU A 381 -13.18 25.64 2.75
N GLN A 382 -12.88 26.94 2.63
CA GLN A 382 -13.46 27.97 3.49
C GLN A 382 -14.98 28.09 3.28
N GLN A 383 -15.46 27.88 2.06
CA GLN A 383 -16.89 27.93 1.74
C GLN A 383 -17.63 26.63 2.02
N ARG A 384 -16.95 25.46 1.83
CA ARG A 384 -17.55 24.13 1.98
C ARG A 384 -16.63 23.16 2.76
N PRO A 385 -16.39 23.40 4.05
CA PRO A 385 -15.40 22.59 4.80
C PRO A 385 -15.89 21.18 5.15
N VAL A 386 -17.20 20.97 5.29
CA VAL A 386 -17.77 19.76 5.91
C VAL A 386 -18.14 18.68 4.90
N LEU A 387 -18.76 19.05 3.77
CA LEU A 387 -19.31 18.08 2.81
C LEU A 387 -18.50 17.95 1.51
N GLY A 388 -17.62 18.91 1.20
CA GLY A 388 -16.87 18.93 -0.06
C GLY A 388 -17.73 19.19 -1.32
N ALA A 389 -17.18 18.87 -2.50
CA ALA A 389 -17.82 19.02 -3.80
C ALA A 389 -18.52 17.76 -4.28
N GLY A 390 -18.14 16.60 -3.76
CA GLY A 390 -18.47 15.27 -4.26
C GLY A 390 -17.24 14.52 -4.77
N LEU A 391 -17.41 13.25 -5.08
CA LEU A 391 -16.31 12.33 -5.36
C LEU A 391 -15.59 12.65 -6.67
N GLY A 392 -14.26 12.63 -6.61
CA GLY A 392 -13.36 12.69 -7.75
C GLY A 392 -12.96 14.09 -8.19
N SER A 393 -11.84 14.14 -8.93
CA SER A 393 -11.25 15.39 -9.41
C SER A 393 -12.17 16.20 -10.32
N ASP A 394 -13.09 15.55 -11.05
CA ASP A 394 -13.99 16.26 -11.97
C ASP A 394 -15.03 17.10 -11.24
N ALA A 395 -15.64 16.57 -10.17
CA ALA A 395 -16.60 17.31 -9.35
C ALA A 395 -15.91 18.50 -8.64
N VAL A 396 -14.69 18.28 -8.12
CA VAL A 396 -13.90 19.35 -7.49
C VAL A 396 -13.51 20.43 -8.50
N ARG A 397 -13.05 20.02 -9.71
CA ARG A 397 -12.70 20.94 -10.77
C ARG A 397 -13.89 21.81 -11.19
N GLN A 398 -15.06 21.19 -11.37
CA GLN A 398 -16.27 21.90 -11.73
C GLN A 398 -16.67 22.90 -10.64
N ALA A 399 -16.63 22.48 -9.36
CA ALA A 399 -16.98 23.35 -8.24
C ALA A 399 -16.05 24.57 -8.11
N ILE A 400 -14.74 24.37 -8.29
CA ILE A 400 -13.74 25.46 -8.28
C ILE A 400 -13.95 26.39 -9.49
N GLY A 401 -14.29 25.83 -10.66
CA GLY A 401 -14.58 26.60 -11.86
C GLY A 401 -15.83 27.47 -11.74
N ASP A 402 -16.93 26.89 -11.25
CA ASP A 402 -18.20 27.62 -11.08
C ASP A 402 -18.11 28.76 -10.06
N LEU A 403 -17.24 28.61 -9.07
CA LEU A 403 -16.94 29.65 -8.08
C LEU A 403 -15.82 30.60 -8.51
N ASN A 404 -15.22 30.38 -9.69
CA ASN A 404 -14.11 31.16 -10.24
C ASN A 404 -12.95 31.38 -9.25
N LEU A 405 -12.52 30.31 -8.56
CA LEU A 405 -11.51 30.38 -7.50
C LEU A 405 -10.08 30.15 -8.02
N PHE A 406 -9.90 29.65 -9.23
CA PHE A 406 -8.59 29.35 -9.77
C PHE A 406 -8.06 30.47 -10.67
N HIS A 407 -6.96 31.10 -10.26
CA HIS A 407 -6.32 32.22 -10.95
C HIS A 407 -4.94 31.87 -11.52
N GLY A 408 -4.65 30.58 -11.76
CA GLY A 408 -3.42 30.12 -12.37
C GLY A 408 -3.39 30.31 -13.90
N LYS A 409 -2.22 30.05 -14.50
CA LYS A 409 -2.02 30.17 -15.97
C LYS A 409 -2.71 29.03 -16.74
N ASP A 410 -2.79 27.85 -16.14
CA ASP A 410 -3.35 26.64 -16.74
C ASP A 410 -4.75 26.36 -16.18
N HIS A 411 -5.33 25.21 -16.50
CA HIS A 411 -6.61 24.78 -15.94
C HIS A 411 -6.42 24.06 -14.62
N PHE A 412 -7.34 24.27 -13.66
CA PHE A 412 -7.39 23.44 -12.48
C PHE A 412 -7.74 22.00 -12.86
N VAL A 413 -6.85 21.05 -12.57
CA VAL A 413 -7.09 19.62 -12.82
C VAL A 413 -7.40 18.89 -11.53
N HIS A 414 -6.55 19.01 -10.53
CA HIS A 414 -6.68 18.48 -9.17
C HIS A 414 -5.69 19.19 -8.24
N CYS A 415 -5.81 18.94 -6.94
CA CYS A 415 -5.03 19.67 -5.93
C CYS A 415 -3.53 19.33 -5.88
N HIS A 416 -2.99 18.35 -6.60
CA HIS A 416 -1.62 17.85 -6.42
C HIS A 416 -1.22 17.63 -4.95
N ASN A 417 -2.19 17.24 -4.13
CA ASN A 417 -2.04 16.90 -2.71
C ASN A 417 -3.22 16.02 -2.33
N ILE A 418 -2.96 14.79 -1.89
CA ILE A 418 -4.03 13.83 -1.61
C ILE A 418 -4.94 14.28 -0.47
N TYR A 419 -4.39 14.97 0.53
CA TYR A 419 -5.16 15.39 1.70
C TYR A 419 -6.15 16.50 1.34
N LEU A 420 -5.69 17.51 0.60
CA LEU A 420 -6.55 18.59 0.10
C LEU A 420 -7.60 18.03 -0.85
N GLN A 421 -7.20 17.14 -1.77
CA GLN A 421 -8.13 16.56 -2.73
C GLN A 421 -9.22 15.75 -2.04
N VAL A 422 -8.87 14.83 -1.12
CA VAL A 422 -9.84 14.04 -0.36
C VAL A 422 -10.74 14.95 0.49
N TRP A 423 -10.19 16.04 1.05
CA TRP A 423 -11.00 17.01 1.77
C TRP A 423 -11.98 17.74 0.86
N CYS A 424 -11.53 18.20 -0.30
CA CYS A 424 -12.41 18.82 -1.30
C CYS A 424 -13.48 17.85 -1.83
N GLU A 425 -13.19 16.54 -1.90
CA GLU A 425 -14.13 15.53 -2.37
C GLU A 425 -15.16 15.13 -1.30
N THR A 426 -14.71 14.82 -0.09
CA THR A 426 -15.51 14.13 0.94
C THR A 426 -15.72 14.96 2.21
N GLY A 427 -15.19 16.17 2.25
CA GLY A 427 -15.26 17.05 3.39
C GLY A 427 -14.36 16.64 4.56
N LEU A 428 -14.45 17.38 5.65
CA LEU A 428 -13.58 17.25 6.82
C LEU A 428 -13.64 15.85 7.46
N VAL A 429 -14.83 15.27 7.60
CA VAL A 429 -14.98 13.93 8.18
C VAL A 429 -14.34 12.88 7.30
N GLY A 430 -14.42 13.03 5.97
CA GLY A 430 -13.79 12.15 5.01
C GLY A 430 -12.27 12.15 5.11
N VAL A 431 -11.63 13.33 5.09
CA VAL A 431 -10.17 13.41 5.19
C VAL A 431 -9.65 12.94 6.55
N ILE A 432 -10.34 13.27 7.65
CA ILE A 432 -9.96 12.80 9.00
C ILE A 432 -10.07 11.27 9.07
N SER A 433 -11.14 10.70 8.53
CA SER A 433 -11.33 9.26 8.55
C SER A 433 -10.34 8.53 7.63
N PHE A 434 -9.99 9.10 6.47
CA PHE A 434 -8.94 8.56 5.59
C PHE A 434 -7.58 8.53 6.29
N VAL A 435 -7.10 9.68 6.77
CA VAL A 435 -5.79 9.78 7.46
C VAL A 435 -5.79 8.94 8.73
N GLY A 436 -6.87 9.02 9.51
CA GLY A 436 -7.08 8.19 10.71
C GLY A 436 -7.01 6.70 10.41
N GLY A 437 -7.58 6.24 9.28
CA GLY A 437 -7.54 4.84 8.84
C GLY A 437 -6.13 4.33 8.53
N ILE A 438 -5.33 5.13 7.82
CA ILE A 438 -3.96 4.76 7.50
C ILE A 438 -3.06 4.78 8.74
N LEU A 439 -3.14 5.82 9.57
CA LEU A 439 -2.39 5.91 10.82
C LEU A 439 -2.78 4.81 11.82
N TRP A 440 -4.06 4.46 11.87
CA TRP A 440 -4.57 3.36 12.69
C TRP A 440 -4.04 2.00 12.20
N THR A 441 -4.05 1.76 10.88
CA THR A 441 -3.46 0.58 10.27
C THR A 441 -1.97 0.48 10.57
N PHE A 442 -1.23 1.59 10.42
CA PHE A 442 0.19 1.67 10.77
C PHE A 442 0.44 1.35 12.26
N LYS A 443 -0.32 1.97 13.16
CA LYS A 443 -0.22 1.72 14.61
C LYS A 443 -0.46 0.24 14.96
N LYS A 444 -1.51 -0.37 14.40
CA LYS A 444 -1.78 -1.81 14.59
C LYS A 444 -0.67 -2.69 14.02
N GLY A 445 -0.13 -2.31 12.86
CA GLY A 445 1.00 -2.99 12.25
C GLY A 445 2.25 -2.95 13.14
N CYS A 446 2.61 -1.79 13.68
CA CYS A 446 3.73 -1.65 14.61
C CYS A 446 3.56 -2.55 15.85
N ARG A 447 2.35 -2.60 16.42
CA ARG A 447 2.04 -3.45 17.55
C ARG A 447 2.17 -4.94 17.20
N ALA A 448 1.62 -5.37 16.06
CA ALA A 448 1.70 -6.76 15.61
C ALA A 448 3.14 -7.20 15.36
N VAL A 449 3.96 -6.35 14.73
CA VAL A 449 5.38 -6.62 14.46
C VAL A 449 6.23 -6.68 15.74
N ALA A 450 5.87 -5.93 16.76
CA ALA A 450 6.59 -5.91 18.05
C ALA A 450 6.42 -7.22 18.84
N ARG A 451 5.45 -8.07 18.50
CA ARG A 451 5.21 -9.35 19.16
C ARG A 451 6.18 -10.43 18.71
N ALA A 452 6.73 -11.18 19.64
CA ALA A 452 7.72 -12.22 19.37
C ALA A 452 7.14 -13.45 18.63
N THR A 453 5.85 -13.73 18.79
CA THR A 453 5.15 -14.91 18.27
C THR A 453 4.74 -14.80 16.80
N CYS A 454 4.90 -13.64 16.18
CA CYS A 454 4.45 -13.38 14.82
C CYS A 454 5.25 -14.20 13.78
N ASP A 455 4.55 -14.95 12.93
CA ASP A 455 5.16 -15.68 11.79
C ASP A 455 6.00 -14.74 10.92
N PRO A 456 7.21 -15.14 10.47
CA PRO A 456 8.09 -14.29 9.67
C PRO A 456 7.44 -13.74 8.39
N VAL A 457 6.59 -14.52 7.71
CA VAL A 457 5.88 -14.06 6.50
C VAL A 457 4.86 -12.99 6.87
N VAL A 458 4.07 -13.24 7.90
CA VAL A 458 3.06 -12.30 8.40
C VAL A 458 3.74 -10.99 8.83
N ARG A 459 4.83 -11.11 9.60
CA ARG A 459 5.62 -9.96 10.04
C ARG A 459 6.17 -9.14 8.87
N MET A 460 6.78 -9.78 7.87
CA MET A 460 7.34 -9.08 6.71
C MET A 460 6.24 -8.46 5.83
N THR A 461 5.10 -9.12 5.69
CA THR A 461 3.94 -8.54 4.97
C THR A 461 3.49 -7.23 5.63
N ILE A 462 3.36 -7.22 6.94
CA ILE A 462 2.97 -6.00 7.68
C ILE A 462 4.04 -4.91 7.53
N LEU A 463 5.32 -5.26 7.62
CA LEU A 463 6.43 -4.31 7.46
C LEU A 463 6.47 -3.68 6.07
N GLY A 464 6.42 -4.51 5.03
CA GLY A 464 6.43 -4.04 3.65
C GLY A 464 5.25 -3.14 3.32
N GLY A 465 4.06 -3.57 3.72
CA GLY A 465 2.84 -2.80 3.49
C GLY A 465 2.80 -1.50 4.31
N ALA A 466 3.16 -1.54 5.60
CA ALA A 466 3.22 -0.33 6.44
C ALA A 466 4.24 0.70 5.91
N ALA A 467 5.42 0.25 5.48
CA ALA A 467 6.43 1.11 4.89
C ALA A 467 5.94 1.73 3.57
N ALA A 468 5.33 0.94 2.70
CA ALA A 468 4.75 1.41 1.43
C ALA A 468 3.67 2.47 1.66
N LEU A 469 2.73 2.21 2.56
CA LEU A 469 1.65 3.16 2.88
C LEU A 469 2.21 4.46 3.43
N MET A 470 3.12 4.41 4.40
CA MET A 470 3.69 5.62 4.99
C MET A 470 4.53 6.42 4.00
N GLY A 471 5.32 5.77 3.14
CA GLY A 471 6.03 6.43 2.04
C GLY A 471 5.08 7.11 1.06
N THR A 472 3.97 6.44 0.73
CA THR A 472 2.95 6.98 -0.17
C THR A 472 2.20 8.16 0.46
N MET A 473 1.96 8.15 1.78
CA MET A 473 1.40 9.30 2.49
C MET A 473 2.33 10.53 2.43
N VAL A 474 3.65 10.32 2.50
CA VAL A 474 4.63 11.40 2.30
C VAL A 474 4.64 11.90 0.85
N CYS A 475 4.63 11.01 -0.13
CA CYS A 475 4.49 11.37 -1.54
C CYS A 475 3.22 12.21 -1.79
N GLY A 476 2.12 11.84 -1.16
CA GLY A 476 0.82 12.49 -1.24
C GLY A 476 0.74 13.92 -0.71
N LEU A 477 1.76 14.39 0.02
CA LEU A 477 1.88 15.82 0.38
C LEU A 477 2.15 16.71 -0.84
N ALA A 478 2.75 16.12 -1.88
CA ALA A 478 3.17 16.83 -3.08
C ALA A 478 2.54 16.29 -4.38
N ASP A 479 1.72 15.26 -4.31
CA ASP A 479 0.98 14.75 -5.47
C ASP A 479 -0.40 14.18 -5.08
N TYR A 480 -1.32 14.10 -6.05
CA TYR A 480 -2.60 13.43 -5.89
C TYR A 480 -2.50 12.01 -6.46
N ILE A 481 -2.01 11.09 -5.63
CA ILE A 481 -1.71 9.70 -5.99
C ILE A 481 -2.95 8.90 -6.47
N TRP A 482 -4.17 9.36 -6.21
CA TRP A 482 -5.41 8.72 -6.66
C TRP A 482 -6.00 9.32 -7.94
N ASN A 483 -5.27 10.20 -8.62
CA ASN A 483 -5.69 10.73 -9.91
C ASN A 483 -5.95 9.60 -10.93
N TYR A 484 -5.21 8.50 -10.81
CA TYR A 484 -5.42 7.30 -11.62
C TYR A 484 -6.07 6.18 -10.79
N PRO A 485 -7.25 5.67 -11.17
CA PRO A 485 -7.99 4.65 -10.40
C PRO A 485 -7.21 3.38 -10.11
N ARG A 486 -6.27 3.00 -11.00
CA ARG A 486 -5.39 1.84 -10.77
C ARG A 486 -4.43 2.06 -9.60
N VAL A 487 -3.85 3.26 -9.46
CA VAL A 487 -2.95 3.57 -8.33
C VAL A 487 -3.75 3.56 -7.03
N MET A 488 -4.94 4.15 -7.05
CA MET A 488 -5.87 4.11 -5.92
C MET A 488 -6.17 2.67 -5.50
N LEU A 489 -6.47 1.79 -6.46
CA LEU A 489 -6.74 0.38 -6.18
C LEU A 489 -5.50 -0.36 -5.62
N ILE A 490 -4.30 -0.11 -6.17
CA ILE A 490 -3.05 -0.69 -5.67
C ILE A 490 -2.75 -0.20 -4.24
N PHE A 491 -3.01 1.08 -3.94
CA PHE A 491 -2.88 1.62 -2.59
C PHE A 491 -3.78 0.86 -1.59
N TRP A 492 -5.06 0.70 -1.90
CA TRP A 492 -6.00 -0.02 -1.04
C TRP A 492 -5.73 -1.53 -0.99
N PHE A 493 -5.18 -2.11 -2.07
CA PHE A 493 -4.68 -3.50 -2.06
C PHE A 493 -3.52 -3.67 -1.06
N VAL A 494 -2.54 -2.77 -1.04
CA VAL A 494 -1.42 -2.80 -0.07
C VAL A 494 -1.94 -2.57 1.35
N CYS A 495 -2.93 -1.70 1.53
CA CYS A 495 -3.62 -1.52 2.81
C CYS A 495 -4.31 -2.82 3.26
N ALA A 496 -5.05 -3.48 2.37
CA ALA A 496 -5.72 -4.75 2.63
C ALA A 496 -4.74 -5.88 2.97
N LEU A 497 -3.62 -5.97 2.25
CA LEU A 497 -2.55 -6.93 2.52
C LEU A 497 -1.96 -6.73 3.93
N THR A 498 -1.74 -5.47 4.31
CA THR A 498 -1.25 -5.11 5.65
C THR A 498 -2.27 -5.49 6.74
N LEU A 499 -3.55 -5.17 6.54
CA LEU A 499 -4.63 -5.51 7.47
C LEU A 499 -4.84 -7.03 7.60
N ALA A 500 -4.75 -7.79 6.50
CA ALA A 500 -4.81 -9.25 6.52
C ALA A 500 -3.63 -9.84 7.32
N GLY A 501 -2.42 -9.29 7.16
CA GLY A 501 -1.28 -9.65 7.99
C GLY A 501 -1.52 -9.37 9.49
N ILE A 502 -2.04 -8.19 9.83
CA ILE A 502 -2.39 -7.82 11.22
C ILE A 502 -3.44 -8.78 11.79
N ARG A 503 -4.44 -9.17 10.99
CA ARG A 503 -5.47 -10.13 11.40
C ARG A 503 -4.88 -11.51 11.69
N LEU A 504 -3.99 -12.01 10.83
CA LEU A 504 -3.32 -13.30 11.06
C LEU A 504 -2.41 -13.26 12.29
N ALA A 505 -1.69 -12.16 12.53
CA ALA A 505 -0.90 -11.99 13.75
C ALA A 505 -1.76 -12.02 15.01
N ALA A 506 -2.94 -11.39 14.98
CA ALA A 506 -3.87 -11.40 16.12
C ALA A 506 -4.42 -12.81 16.41
N ARG A 507 -4.66 -13.62 15.37
CA ARG A 507 -5.09 -15.03 15.53
C ARG A 507 -4.00 -15.89 16.16
N GLN A 508 -2.74 -15.69 15.78
CA GLN A 508 -1.61 -16.41 16.34
C GLN A 508 -1.42 -16.11 17.83
N ASP A 509 -1.76 -14.91 18.29
CA ASP A 509 -1.68 -14.50 19.69
C ASP A 509 -2.90 -14.93 20.55
N GLY A 510 -3.88 -15.65 19.98
CA GLY A 510 -5.09 -16.07 20.70
C GLY A 510 -6.11 -14.94 20.95
N GLU A 511 -5.91 -13.76 20.37
CA GLU A 511 -6.84 -12.63 20.51
C GLU A 511 -8.23 -12.90 19.87
N GLU A 512 -8.35 -13.90 19.00
CA GLU A 512 -9.62 -14.30 18.34
C GLU A 512 -10.32 -15.52 18.99
N THR A 513 -9.68 -16.24 19.90
CA THR A 513 -10.24 -17.47 20.49
C THR A 513 -11.32 -17.21 21.54
N SER A 514 -11.73 -15.99 21.77
CA SER A 514 -12.79 -15.64 22.72
C SER A 514 -14.17 -15.41 22.08
N ALA A 515 -14.45 -16.01 20.92
CA ALA A 515 -15.85 -16.30 20.57
C ALA A 515 -16.20 -17.66 21.22
N PRO A 516 -17.16 -17.74 22.14
CA PRO A 516 -17.52 -19.02 22.75
C PRO A 516 -17.97 -19.96 21.64
N VAL A 517 -17.29 -21.11 21.53
CA VAL A 517 -17.81 -22.29 20.85
C VAL A 517 -18.98 -22.70 21.71
N SER A 518 -20.17 -22.21 21.41
CA SER A 518 -21.40 -22.83 21.87
C SER A 518 -21.56 -24.09 21.06
N GLU A 519 -21.39 -25.21 21.73
CA GLU A 519 -21.71 -26.56 21.26
C GLU A 519 -23.08 -26.68 20.57
#